data_675b0523f0c2efa6f03b30326ecf4619
#
_entry.id   675b0523f0c2efa6f03b30326ecf4619
#
_cell.length_a   1.000
_cell.length_b   1.000
_cell.length_c   1.000
_cell.angle_alpha   90.00
_cell.angle_beta   90.00
_cell.angle_gamma   90.00
#
_symmetry.space_group_name_H-M   'P 1'
#
loop_
_entity.id
_entity.type
_entity.pdbx_description
1 polymer ?
#
loop_
_entity_poly.entity_id
_entity_poly.type
_entity_poly.pdbx_seq_one_letter_code
_entity_poly.pdbx_strand_id
1 'polypeptide(L)'
;MTPGIIVGKPYDLPFEEHFKGGRLDNSMWFIEEKGSEESTFSLMQGFSADGDGGCAGYVSASAKDAALLGSGKISLKGAANSTLVFSTKSTLADANGKVVVYIRKPDLSEKQLCVVDYSKLDNSAKDWRTTTVTYLLNILLCLT
;
A
#
# COMPACT_ATOMS: atom_id res chain seq x y z
N MET A 1 1.82 -13.03 15.62
CA MET A 1 1.17 -11.70 15.54
C MET A 1 -0.26 -11.87 15.05
N THR A 2 -1.22 -11.32 15.77
CA THR A 2 -2.61 -11.31 15.29
C THR A 2 -2.75 -10.28 14.16
N PRO A 3 -3.31 -10.64 13.00
CA PRO A 3 -3.50 -9.67 11.93
C PRO A 3 -4.38 -8.52 12.37
N GLY A 4 -3.99 -7.30 12.02
CA GLY A 4 -4.78 -6.11 12.25
C GLY A 4 -6.00 -6.07 11.34
N ILE A 5 -7.11 -5.56 11.86
CA ILE A 5 -8.31 -5.27 11.09
C ILE A 5 -8.93 -3.98 11.59
N ILE A 6 -9.60 -3.28 10.69
CA ILE A 6 -10.45 -2.15 11.05
C ILE A 6 -11.89 -2.64 11.09
N VAL A 7 -12.51 -2.48 12.27
CA VAL A 7 -13.91 -2.85 12.47
C VAL A 7 -14.78 -1.69 12.03
N GLY A 8 -15.77 -1.98 11.21
CA GLY A 8 -16.70 -0.98 10.76
C GLY A 8 -17.37 -1.37 9.45
N LYS A 9 -18.17 -0.43 8.95
CA LYS A 9 -18.88 -0.62 7.68
C LYS A 9 -17.87 -0.58 6.53
N PRO A 10 -17.94 -1.50 5.56
CA PRO A 10 -17.07 -1.47 4.39
C PRO A 10 -17.23 -0.18 3.58
N TYR A 11 -16.12 0.29 3.02
CA TYR A 11 -16.14 1.40 2.06
C TYR A 11 -16.62 0.93 0.71
N ASP A 12 -17.42 1.74 0.03
CA ASP A 12 -17.86 1.47 -1.34
C ASP A 12 -16.84 1.98 -2.36
N LEU A 13 -16.89 1.42 -3.56
CA LEU A 13 -16.11 1.92 -4.68
C LEU A 13 -16.82 3.10 -5.36
N PRO A 14 -16.10 4.08 -5.90
CA PRO A 14 -14.64 4.21 -5.86
C PRO A 14 -14.13 4.65 -4.49
N PHE A 15 -13.00 4.12 -4.09
CA PHE A 15 -12.30 4.49 -2.87
C PHE A 15 -11.00 5.21 -3.23
N GLU A 16 -10.76 6.37 -2.63
CA GLU A 16 -9.55 7.15 -2.87
C GLU A 16 -8.92 7.59 -1.55
N GLU A 17 -7.58 7.60 -1.51
CA GLU A 17 -6.83 8.13 -0.38
C GLU A 17 -5.71 9.03 -0.87
N HIS A 18 -5.67 10.28 -0.38
CA HIS A 18 -4.67 11.29 -0.71
C HIS A 18 -3.74 11.63 0.46
N PHE A 19 -3.93 10.98 1.60
CA PHE A 19 -3.10 11.16 2.80
C PHE A 19 -2.96 12.63 3.23
N LYS A 20 -4.06 13.36 3.31
CA LYS A 20 -4.07 14.80 3.62
C LYS A 20 -4.11 15.15 5.10
N GLY A 21 -4.39 14.23 5.96
CA GLY A 21 -4.84 14.49 7.34
C GLY A 21 -3.74 14.84 8.36
N GLY A 22 -2.50 14.97 7.97
CA GLY A 22 -1.39 15.24 8.90
C GLY A 22 -0.89 14.03 9.68
N ARG A 23 -1.67 12.97 9.75
CA ARG A 23 -1.33 11.66 10.31
C ARG A 23 -2.19 10.61 9.64
N LEU A 24 -1.78 9.34 9.74
CA LEU A 24 -2.60 8.23 9.27
C LEU A 24 -3.86 8.14 10.12
N ASP A 25 -5.01 8.08 9.46
CA ASP A 25 -6.31 8.01 10.11
C ASP A 25 -6.54 6.59 10.63
N ASN A 26 -6.59 6.43 11.95
CA ASN A 26 -6.78 5.14 12.61
C ASN A 26 -8.15 4.51 12.34
N SER A 27 -9.13 5.28 11.87
CA SER A 27 -10.41 4.73 11.47
C SER A 27 -10.38 4.08 10.09
N MET A 28 -9.33 4.33 9.31
CA MET A 28 -9.17 3.86 7.94
C MET A 28 -7.96 2.96 7.76
N TRP A 29 -6.88 3.21 8.49
CA TRP A 29 -5.60 2.54 8.32
C TRP A 29 -5.12 1.90 9.62
N PHE A 30 -4.47 0.76 9.51
CA PHE A 30 -3.75 0.13 10.60
C PHE A 30 -2.35 -0.27 10.14
N ILE A 31 -1.44 -0.42 11.10
CA ILE A 31 -0.05 -0.76 10.84
C ILE A 31 0.30 -2.02 11.61
N GLU A 32 0.98 -2.97 10.95
CA GLU A 32 1.60 -4.13 11.60
C GLU A 32 3.10 -4.04 11.34
N GLU A 33 3.91 -3.87 12.38
CA GLU A 33 5.37 -3.92 12.27
C GLU A 33 5.85 -5.36 12.36
N LYS A 34 6.87 -5.69 11.57
CA LYS A 34 7.58 -6.98 11.59
C LYS A 34 9.05 -6.72 11.79
N GLY A 35 9.50 -6.75 13.04
CA GLY A 35 10.85 -6.40 13.43
C GLY A 35 10.87 -5.27 14.43
N SER A 36 11.71 -4.26 14.19
CA SER A 36 11.80 -3.07 15.05
C SER A 36 10.58 -2.17 14.89
N GLU A 37 10.11 -1.59 16.00
CA GLU A 37 9.07 -0.56 15.99
C GLU A 37 9.49 0.71 15.23
N GLU A 38 10.80 0.90 15.07
CA GLU A 38 11.33 2.03 14.28
C GLU A 38 11.11 1.84 12.79
N SER A 39 10.88 0.62 12.34
CA SER A 39 10.57 0.29 10.95
C SER A 39 9.06 0.29 10.76
N THR A 40 8.50 1.45 10.50
CA THR A 40 7.05 1.64 10.46
C THR A 40 6.63 2.66 9.40
N PHE A 41 5.32 2.73 9.18
CA PHE A 41 4.72 3.75 8.32
C PHE A 41 4.36 5.00 9.11
N SER A 42 4.52 6.13 8.46
CA SER A 42 4.03 7.42 8.95
C SER A 42 3.51 8.25 7.78
N LEU A 43 2.69 9.26 8.08
CA LEU A 43 2.25 10.18 7.04
C LEU A 43 3.32 11.24 6.81
N MET A 44 3.67 11.45 5.55
CA MET A 44 4.62 12.46 5.11
C MET A 44 3.89 13.52 4.28
N GLN A 45 3.83 14.74 4.81
CA GLN A 45 3.19 15.86 4.10
C GLN A 45 4.17 16.49 3.10
N GLY A 46 3.61 17.06 2.04
CA GLY A 46 4.39 17.72 1.01
C GLY A 46 5.05 16.80 0.00
N PHE A 47 4.84 15.50 0.14
CA PHE A 47 5.33 14.49 -0.80
C PHE A 47 4.13 13.70 -1.33
N SER A 48 3.76 13.93 -2.57
CA SER A 48 2.65 13.21 -3.18
C SER A 48 2.86 13.06 -4.69
N ALA A 49 2.31 12.00 -5.24
CA ALA A 49 2.42 11.71 -6.67
C ALA A 49 1.58 12.68 -7.52
N ASP A 50 0.46 13.14 -6.97
CA ASP A 50 -0.47 14.04 -7.65
C ASP A 50 -0.25 15.52 -7.30
N GLY A 51 0.70 15.83 -6.43
CA GLY A 51 0.94 17.20 -5.95
C GLY A 51 -0.08 17.70 -4.94
N ASP A 52 -0.96 16.83 -4.45
CA ASP A 52 -2.08 17.21 -3.57
C ASP A 52 -2.13 16.35 -2.30
N GLY A 53 -1.51 16.83 -1.24
CA GLY A 53 -1.54 16.17 0.05
C GLY A 53 -0.21 15.56 0.46
N GLY A 54 -0.22 14.30 0.84
CA GLY A 54 0.95 13.62 1.35
C GLY A 54 1.06 12.18 0.84
N CYS A 55 1.81 11.39 1.56
CA CYS A 55 1.92 9.96 1.29
C CYS A 55 2.13 9.18 2.59
N ALA A 56 1.91 7.88 2.53
CA ALA A 56 2.36 6.98 3.57
C ALA A 56 3.83 6.66 3.32
N GLY A 57 4.70 7.03 4.23
CA GLY A 57 6.12 6.80 4.13
C GLY A 57 6.56 5.66 5.02
N TYR A 58 7.38 4.77 4.49
CA TYR A 58 8.02 3.70 5.24
C TYR A 58 9.50 3.97 5.39
N VAL A 59 9.97 3.88 6.61
CA VAL A 59 11.40 3.97 6.94
C VAL A 59 11.80 2.67 7.62
N SER A 60 12.89 2.07 7.17
CA SER A 60 13.39 0.82 7.71
C SER A 60 14.65 1.07 8.55
N ALA A 61 14.66 0.55 9.76
CA ALA A 61 15.84 0.56 10.62
C ALA A 61 16.81 -0.58 10.28
N SER A 62 16.33 -1.62 9.62
CA SER A 62 17.14 -2.78 9.25
C SER A 62 16.57 -3.43 7.97
N ALA A 63 17.46 -4.00 7.16
CA ALA A 63 17.07 -4.73 5.96
C ALA A 63 16.19 -5.97 6.24
N LYS A 64 16.15 -6.43 7.48
CA LYS A 64 15.32 -7.57 7.89
C LYS A 64 13.92 -7.18 8.34
N ASP A 65 13.71 -5.88 8.56
CA ASP A 65 12.44 -5.39 9.05
C ASP A 65 11.45 -5.19 7.91
N ALA A 66 10.19 -5.25 8.25
CA ALA A 66 9.09 -4.96 7.35
C ALA A 66 7.94 -4.34 8.14
N ALA A 67 7.05 -3.66 7.45
CA ALA A 67 5.80 -3.21 8.02
C ALA A 67 4.69 -3.36 6.99
N LEU A 68 3.47 -3.55 7.47
CA LEU A 68 2.28 -3.63 6.66
C LEU A 68 1.36 -2.46 6.99
N LEU A 69 0.88 -1.80 5.95
CA LEU A 69 -0.15 -0.78 6.04
C LEU A 69 -1.44 -1.36 5.46
N GLY A 70 -2.45 -1.51 6.29
CA GLY A 70 -3.73 -2.08 5.89
C GLY A 70 -4.86 -1.05 5.96
N SER A 71 -5.77 -1.10 5.00
CA SER A 71 -6.96 -0.27 5.00
C SER A 71 -8.13 -0.95 5.72
N GLY A 72 -9.17 -0.17 5.99
CA GLY A 72 -10.48 -0.72 6.33
C GLY A 72 -11.04 -1.58 5.18
N LYS A 73 -12.14 -2.24 5.43
CA LYS A 73 -12.79 -3.11 4.46
C LYS A 73 -13.27 -2.32 3.25
N ILE A 74 -13.04 -2.86 2.06
CA ILE A 74 -13.51 -2.29 0.81
C ILE A 74 -14.46 -3.32 0.16
N SER A 75 -15.68 -2.89 -0.16
CA SER A 75 -16.67 -3.75 -0.77
C SER A 75 -16.44 -3.84 -2.28
N LEU A 76 -16.22 -5.06 -2.77
CA LEU A 76 -16.16 -5.35 -4.20
C LEU A 76 -17.47 -5.94 -4.73
N LYS A 77 -18.53 -5.88 -3.93
CA LYS A 77 -19.83 -6.45 -4.27
C LYS A 77 -20.39 -5.80 -5.54
N GLY A 78 -20.82 -6.63 -6.47
CA GLY A 78 -21.40 -6.17 -7.74
C GLY A 78 -20.39 -5.78 -8.81
N ALA A 79 -19.09 -5.84 -8.51
CA ALA A 79 -18.04 -5.54 -9.49
C ALA A 79 -17.59 -6.82 -10.19
N ALA A 80 -17.68 -6.86 -11.51
CA ALA A 80 -17.15 -7.96 -12.31
C ALA A 80 -15.63 -7.93 -12.35
N ASN A 81 -15.05 -6.74 -12.27
CA ASN A 81 -13.62 -6.50 -12.10
C ASN A 81 -13.41 -5.30 -11.19
N SER A 82 -12.23 -5.21 -10.63
CA SER A 82 -11.84 -4.08 -9.79
C SER A 82 -10.41 -3.69 -10.10
N THR A 83 -10.13 -2.40 -10.08
CA THR A 83 -8.80 -1.87 -10.40
C THR A 83 -8.28 -1.11 -9.20
N LEU A 84 -7.05 -1.43 -8.79
CA LEU A 84 -6.29 -0.67 -7.81
C LEU A 84 -5.20 0.11 -8.55
N VAL A 85 -5.17 1.42 -8.33
CA VAL A 85 -4.11 2.29 -8.84
C VAL A 85 -3.42 2.92 -7.64
N PHE A 86 -2.12 2.82 -7.59
CA PHE A 86 -1.33 3.44 -6.52
C PHE A 86 0.02 3.89 -7.06
N SER A 87 0.62 4.86 -6.39
CA SER A 87 1.93 5.37 -6.76
C SER A 87 2.94 5.14 -5.65
N THR A 88 4.15 4.79 -6.05
CA THR A 88 5.26 4.53 -5.14
C THR A 88 6.49 5.32 -5.57
N LYS A 89 7.36 5.59 -4.61
CA LYS A 89 8.63 6.25 -4.83
C LYS A 89 9.64 5.76 -3.80
N SER A 90 10.87 5.60 -4.22
CA SER A 90 12.00 5.42 -3.30
C SER A 90 12.86 6.68 -3.27
N THR A 91 13.28 7.08 -2.08
CA THR A 91 14.21 8.22 -1.94
C THR A 91 15.66 7.79 -2.05
N LEU A 92 15.94 6.49 -2.06
CA LEU A 92 17.30 5.95 -2.12
C LEU A 92 17.65 5.50 -3.53
N ALA A 93 18.84 5.90 -3.98
CA ALA A 93 19.33 5.51 -5.31
C ALA A 93 19.53 3.99 -5.45
N ASP A 94 19.92 3.37 -4.33
CA ASP A 94 20.28 1.94 -4.29
C ASP A 94 19.22 1.12 -3.56
N ALA A 95 17.97 1.58 -3.60
CA ALA A 95 16.87 0.88 -2.96
C ALA A 95 16.76 -0.54 -3.52
N ASN A 96 16.72 -1.50 -2.63
CA ASN A 96 16.54 -2.92 -2.97
C ASN A 96 15.31 -3.53 -2.29
N GLY A 97 14.48 -2.69 -1.72
CA GLY A 97 13.25 -3.12 -1.06
C GLY A 97 12.14 -3.47 -2.04
N LYS A 98 11.07 -3.99 -1.49
CA LYS A 98 9.87 -4.37 -2.24
C LYS A 98 8.64 -3.79 -1.59
N VAL A 99 7.70 -3.35 -2.41
CA VAL A 99 6.32 -3.09 -1.98
C VAL A 99 5.47 -4.23 -2.50
N VAL A 100 4.87 -4.98 -1.58
CA VAL A 100 4.01 -6.11 -1.93
C VAL A 100 2.59 -5.75 -1.55
N VAL A 101 1.68 -5.89 -2.49
CA VAL A 101 0.26 -5.56 -2.29
C VAL A 101 -0.54 -6.84 -2.18
N TYR A 102 -1.35 -6.93 -1.12
CA TYR A 102 -2.21 -8.08 -0.84
C TYR A 102 -3.67 -7.64 -0.72
N ILE A 103 -4.59 -8.54 -1.07
CA ILE A 103 -5.95 -8.52 -0.56
C ILE A 103 -6.01 -9.46 0.65
N ARG A 104 -6.53 -8.95 1.78
CA ARG A 104 -6.86 -9.77 2.94
C ARG A 104 -8.37 -10.03 2.92
N LYS A 105 -8.73 -11.30 2.88
CA LYS A 105 -10.14 -11.73 2.82
C LYS A 105 -10.77 -11.77 4.21
N PRO A 106 -12.11 -11.87 4.31
CA PRO A 106 -12.79 -11.96 5.61
C PRO A 106 -12.32 -13.10 6.52
N ASP A 107 -11.85 -14.21 5.93
CA ASP A 107 -11.28 -15.34 6.67
C ASP A 107 -9.82 -15.10 7.09
N LEU A 108 -9.30 -13.88 6.88
CA LEU A 108 -7.93 -13.44 7.13
C LEU A 108 -6.87 -14.08 6.23
N SER A 109 -7.25 -14.87 5.24
CA SER A 109 -6.33 -15.32 4.20
C SER A 109 -5.93 -14.14 3.31
N GLU A 110 -4.73 -14.22 2.75
CA GLU A 110 -4.18 -13.14 1.93
C GLU A 110 -3.88 -13.64 0.52
N LYS A 111 -4.18 -12.81 -0.46
CA LYS A 111 -3.82 -13.05 -1.84
C LYS A 111 -2.92 -11.92 -2.32
N GLN A 112 -1.72 -12.26 -2.78
CA GLN A 112 -0.81 -11.29 -3.36
C GLN A 112 -1.35 -10.80 -4.69
N LEU A 113 -1.43 -9.48 -4.84
CA LEU A 113 -1.89 -8.81 -6.08
C LEU A 113 -0.72 -8.43 -6.97
N CYS A 114 0.31 -7.80 -6.42
CA CYS A 114 1.48 -7.41 -7.19
C CYS A 114 2.68 -7.12 -6.29
N VAL A 115 3.84 -6.98 -6.91
CA VAL A 115 5.09 -6.61 -6.26
C VAL A 115 5.74 -5.49 -7.05
N VAL A 116 6.12 -4.40 -6.37
CA VAL A 116 7.03 -3.39 -6.91
C VAL A 116 8.40 -3.67 -6.31
N ASP A 117 9.30 -4.20 -7.12
CA ASP A 117 10.63 -4.64 -6.67
C ASP A 117 11.67 -3.62 -7.11
N TYR A 118 12.12 -2.80 -6.17
CA TYR A 118 13.07 -1.72 -6.43
C TYR A 118 14.45 -2.21 -6.83
N SER A 119 14.80 -3.47 -6.51
CA SER A 119 16.08 -4.05 -6.96
C SER A 119 16.13 -4.30 -8.47
N LYS A 120 14.98 -4.32 -9.12
CA LYS A 120 14.83 -4.56 -10.56
C LYS A 120 14.53 -3.29 -11.36
N LEU A 121 14.37 -2.16 -10.69
CA LEU A 121 14.10 -0.89 -11.34
C LEU A 121 15.41 -0.15 -11.59
N ASP A 122 15.45 0.62 -12.67
CA ASP A 122 16.58 1.46 -13.02
C ASP A 122 16.56 2.77 -12.23
N ASN A 123 17.35 3.76 -12.68
CA ASN A 123 17.43 5.07 -12.04
C ASN A 123 16.09 5.82 -11.93
N SER A 124 15.08 5.39 -12.66
CA SER A 124 13.74 5.97 -12.57
C SER A 124 13.02 5.65 -11.26
N ALA A 125 13.59 4.76 -10.44
CA ALA A 125 13.04 4.44 -9.12
C ALA A 125 12.94 5.65 -8.19
N LYS A 126 13.71 6.69 -8.44
CA LYS A 126 13.67 7.95 -7.69
C LYS A 126 12.43 8.80 -7.97
N ASP A 127 11.75 8.54 -9.08
CA ASP A 127 10.54 9.25 -9.47
C ASP A 127 9.32 8.48 -9.01
N TRP A 128 8.19 9.21 -8.89
CA TRP A 128 6.92 8.55 -8.65
C TRP A 128 6.58 7.61 -9.79
N ARG A 129 6.19 6.40 -9.42
CA ARG A 129 5.80 5.34 -10.34
C ARG A 129 4.40 4.89 -10.02
N THR A 130 3.53 4.89 -11.02
CA THR A 130 2.15 4.45 -10.86
C THR A 130 2.03 2.99 -11.28
N THR A 131 1.40 2.21 -10.42
CA THR A 131 1.13 0.80 -10.65
C THR A 131 -0.38 0.60 -10.71
N THR A 132 -0.83 -0.14 -11.70
CA THR A 132 -2.24 -0.50 -11.88
C THR A 132 -2.38 -2.01 -11.77
N VAL A 133 -3.27 -2.45 -10.87
CA VAL A 133 -3.61 -3.86 -10.71
C VAL A 133 -5.09 -4.02 -11.06
N THR A 134 -5.40 -4.84 -12.03
CA THR A 134 -6.77 -5.18 -12.37
C THR A 134 -7.06 -6.60 -11.94
N TYR A 135 -8.03 -6.77 -11.06
CA TYR A 135 -8.54 -8.07 -10.61
C TYR A 135 -9.79 -8.39 -11.41
N LEU A 136 -9.63 -9.24 -12.41
CA LEU A 136 -10.72 -9.83 -13.15
C LEU A 136 -11.12 -11.15 -12.48
N LEU A 137 -12.33 -11.60 -12.70
CA LEU A 137 -12.77 -12.90 -12.21
C LEU A 137 -11.80 -13.98 -12.72
N ASN A 138 -10.98 -14.54 -11.83
CA ASN A 138 -9.94 -15.55 -12.10
C ASN A 138 -8.69 -15.08 -12.86
N ILE A 139 -8.54 -13.80 -13.14
CA ILE A 139 -7.36 -13.26 -13.84
C ILE A 139 -6.82 -12.06 -13.08
N LEU A 140 -5.51 -11.99 -12.93
CA LEU A 140 -4.81 -10.88 -12.28
C LEU A 140 -3.81 -10.28 -13.26
N LEU A 141 -3.90 -8.96 -13.49
CA LEU A 141 -2.96 -8.19 -14.29
C LEU A 141 -2.34 -7.10 -13.42
N CYS A 142 -1.01 -6.98 -13.46
CA CYS A 142 -0.29 -5.94 -12.76
C CYS A 142 0.66 -5.25 -13.75
N LEU A 143 0.49 -3.93 -13.91
CA LEU A 143 1.31 -3.10 -14.79
C LEU A 143 2.00 -2.02 -13.96
N THR A 144 3.30 -1.94 -14.06
CA THR A 144 4.12 -0.92 -13.39
C THR A 144 4.82 0.00 -14.37
#